data_c77e34236b78efbe1ac93fbab26b1f3e
#
_entry.id   c77e34236b78efbe1ac93fbab26b1f3e
#
_cell.length_a   1.000
_cell.length_b   1.000
_cell.length_c   1.000
_cell.angle_alpha   90.00
_cell.angle_beta   90.00
_cell.angle_gamma   90.00
#
_symmetry.space_group_name_H-M   'P 1'
#
loop_
_entity.id
_entity.type
_entity.pdbx_description
1 polymer ?
#
loop_
_entity_poly.entity_id
_entity_poly.type
_entity_poly.pdbx_seq_one_letter_code
_entity_poly.pdbx_strand_id
1 'polypeptide(L)'
;MNIKSIKQILLAGMVSCGMAAGLTACSEWNDHYEGAADGGAVGGTLWQELKANPQLSDFCEVLEQTKVYRMHKKTPVSYADLLSGGQSFTVMAPQNGTFNKDSLLRLVQTVAGDSSVEKSFVQNHIARSLVSSTPNATKMLMLNLKYQNMENGKVDGVSITSPNTKASNGVLHVLERALPYKHNLFELLCDHPQLSVIGENLRRFNEDVFDPDASVSNGVVDGVPVYVDSVVYERNRLLNAIGYLKDEDSTYLVVVPTSEGWKEAYDEASQYFQYDETIDKRDSLQQFNTMRALLEDAVFNMTDQKSINDSLISVPYINTLQSYAKGKKVYHVFQKPFEPGGILDGAQPLACSNGTIYTTPKLSLKPTDTYFKDIFVEGEDTYLLYDYDKCSYNIRTVTGDSVSNNKYLRINYVNATQNWTVNFQVNNTLSGSYDIFVILLPKSVYDQENPDLRPCKFKASLSYLDEKGKAAEYTCLNKEGKNEFVSDPLRVDTILLAKDFKFPACNYGQSNMNYSIKIQSS
;
A
#
# COMPACT_ATOMS: atom_id res chain seq x y z
N MET A 1 -43.31 -12.11 -22.07
CA MET A 1 -42.92 -11.68 -20.71
C MET A 1 -41.54 -11.06 -20.81
N ASN A 2 -41.37 -9.82 -20.43
CA ASN A 2 -40.22 -8.99 -20.80
C ASN A 2 -39.05 -9.23 -19.82
N ILE A 3 -37.84 -9.47 -20.30
CA ILE A 3 -36.62 -9.79 -19.52
C ILE A 3 -36.32 -8.76 -18.41
N LYS A 4 -36.77 -7.52 -18.56
CA LYS A 4 -36.67 -6.47 -17.53
C LYS A 4 -37.51 -6.79 -16.27
N SER A 5 -38.67 -7.45 -16.42
CA SER A 5 -39.52 -7.78 -15.27
C SER A 5 -38.93 -8.91 -14.41
N ILE A 6 -38.18 -9.83 -15.00
CA ILE A 6 -37.53 -10.94 -14.27
C ILE A 6 -36.35 -10.43 -13.44
N LYS A 7 -35.60 -9.44 -13.95
CA LYS A 7 -34.48 -8.81 -13.19
C LYS A 7 -34.97 -8.00 -11.98
N GLN A 8 -36.12 -7.33 -12.09
CA GLN A 8 -36.71 -6.58 -10.98
C GLN A 8 -37.26 -7.50 -9.88
N ILE A 9 -37.85 -8.63 -10.25
CA ILE A 9 -38.37 -9.62 -9.29
C ILE A 9 -37.19 -10.33 -8.57
N LEU A 10 -36.10 -10.63 -9.26
CA LEU A 10 -34.88 -11.19 -8.65
C LEU A 10 -34.17 -10.20 -7.72
N LEU A 11 -34.14 -8.90 -8.06
CA LEU A 11 -33.53 -7.87 -7.21
C LEU A 11 -34.38 -7.62 -5.94
N ALA A 12 -35.73 -7.61 -6.06
CA ALA A 12 -36.63 -7.46 -4.91
C ALA A 12 -36.57 -8.68 -3.99
N GLY A 13 -36.38 -9.89 -4.53
CA GLY A 13 -36.24 -11.11 -3.74
C GLY A 13 -34.91 -11.18 -2.97
N MET A 14 -33.82 -10.67 -3.52
CA MET A 14 -32.50 -10.63 -2.82
C MET A 14 -32.46 -9.58 -1.70
N VAL A 15 -33.11 -8.42 -1.89
CA VAL A 15 -33.19 -7.38 -0.85
C VAL A 15 -34.07 -7.82 0.33
N SER A 16 -35.17 -8.58 0.09
CA SER A 16 -36.01 -9.08 1.17
C SER A 16 -35.39 -10.24 1.96
N CYS A 17 -34.57 -11.10 1.33
CA CYS A 17 -33.81 -12.13 2.06
C CYS A 17 -32.60 -11.54 2.84
N GLY A 18 -31.97 -10.47 2.36
CA GLY A 18 -30.86 -9.81 3.06
C GLY A 18 -31.29 -9.08 4.35
N MET A 19 -32.49 -8.49 4.36
CA MET A 19 -33.05 -7.85 5.57
C MET A 19 -33.55 -8.86 6.61
N ALA A 20 -34.05 -10.05 6.21
CA ALA A 20 -34.47 -11.07 7.16
C ALA A 20 -33.26 -11.75 7.85
N ALA A 21 -32.12 -11.90 7.17
CA ALA A 21 -30.89 -12.43 7.78
C ALA A 21 -30.21 -11.45 8.74
N GLY A 22 -30.33 -10.12 8.50
CA GLY A 22 -29.78 -9.08 9.38
C GLY A 22 -30.56 -8.90 10.68
N LEU A 23 -31.84 -9.26 10.72
CA LEU A 23 -32.69 -9.16 11.93
C LEU A 23 -32.56 -10.39 12.84
N THR A 24 -32.21 -11.56 12.30
CA THR A 24 -31.95 -12.77 13.10
C THR A 24 -30.57 -12.74 13.76
N ALA A 25 -29.58 -12.08 13.18
CA ALA A 25 -28.26 -11.89 13.81
C ALA A 25 -28.33 -11.00 15.06
N CYS A 26 -29.31 -10.09 15.16
CA CYS A 26 -29.55 -9.30 16.37
C CYS A 26 -30.31 -10.07 17.47
N SER A 27 -31.07 -11.13 17.14
CA SER A 27 -31.75 -11.95 18.14
C SER A 27 -30.86 -13.03 18.76
N GLU A 28 -29.96 -13.63 17.99
CA GLU A 28 -28.96 -14.58 18.51
C GLU A 28 -27.97 -13.96 19.48
N TRP A 29 -27.72 -12.62 19.39
CA TRP A 29 -26.90 -11.93 20.36
C TRP A 29 -27.53 -11.90 21.78
N ASN A 30 -28.84 -11.85 21.90
CA ASN A 30 -29.52 -11.90 23.18
C ASN A 30 -29.55 -13.32 23.76
N ASP A 31 -29.69 -14.38 22.92
CA ASP A 31 -29.77 -15.76 23.36
C ASP A 31 -28.46 -16.29 23.99
N HIS A 32 -27.29 -15.73 23.62
CA HIS A 32 -26.02 -16.04 24.28
C HIS A 32 -25.87 -15.40 25.67
N TYR A 33 -26.72 -14.43 26.03
CA TYR A 33 -26.70 -13.75 27.33
C TYR A 33 -27.72 -14.30 28.33
N GLU A 34 -28.77 -15.02 27.90
CA GLU A 34 -29.76 -15.60 28.79
C GLU A 34 -29.22 -16.82 29.56
N GLY A 35 -28.10 -17.43 29.14
CA GLY A 35 -27.46 -18.54 29.84
C GLY A 35 -26.57 -18.17 31.03
N ALA A 36 -26.34 -16.88 31.30
CA ALA A 36 -25.48 -16.39 32.39
C ALA A 36 -26.30 -15.80 33.57
N ALA A 37 -27.59 -15.97 33.59
CA ALA A 37 -28.45 -15.58 34.71
C ALA A 37 -28.44 -16.65 35.82
N ASP A 38 -27.27 -16.93 36.39
CA ASP A 38 -27.21 -17.36 37.78
C ASP A 38 -27.48 -16.12 38.65
N GLY A 39 -28.56 -16.14 39.40
CA GLY A 39 -29.15 -15.05 40.18
C GLY A 39 -28.29 -14.42 41.29
N GLY A 40 -27.09 -13.96 40.91
CA GLY A 40 -26.31 -13.05 41.73
C GLY A 40 -26.67 -11.61 41.34
N ALA A 41 -26.86 -10.72 42.33
CA ALA A 41 -27.11 -9.31 42.11
C ALA A 41 -26.13 -8.77 41.09
N VAL A 42 -26.62 -8.23 39.98
CA VAL A 42 -25.78 -7.57 38.96
C VAL A 42 -25.12 -6.39 39.67
N GLY A 43 -23.77 -6.36 39.73
CA GLY A 43 -23.00 -5.26 40.30
C GLY A 43 -23.32 -3.92 39.62
N GLY A 44 -22.70 -2.84 40.09
CA GLY A 44 -22.78 -1.54 39.47
C GLY A 44 -22.20 -1.55 38.04
N THR A 45 -22.12 -0.37 37.40
CA THR A 45 -21.43 -0.22 36.11
C THR A 45 -19.93 -0.47 36.26
N LEU A 46 -19.22 -0.71 35.17
CA LEU A 46 -17.75 -0.83 35.17
C LEU A 46 -17.07 0.32 35.92
N TRP A 47 -17.57 1.54 35.72
CA TRP A 47 -17.06 2.70 36.45
C TRP A 47 -17.27 2.61 37.94
N GLN A 48 -18.44 2.14 38.41
CA GLN A 48 -18.72 1.96 39.84
C GLN A 48 -17.85 0.86 40.46
N GLU A 49 -17.63 -0.25 39.74
CA GLU A 49 -16.74 -1.33 40.19
C GLU A 49 -15.27 -0.87 40.26
N LEU A 50 -14.80 -0.06 39.30
CA LEU A 50 -13.47 0.54 39.33
C LEU A 50 -13.30 1.48 40.54
N LYS A 51 -14.27 2.38 40.78
CA LYS A 51 -14.21 3.33 41.90
C LYS A 51 -14.34 2.66 43.29
N ALA A 52 -15.02 1.51 43.36
CA ALA A 52 -15.15 0.74 44.61
C ALA A 52 -13.85 0.05 45.03
N ASN A 53 -12.88 -0.10 44.09
CA ASN A 53 -11.60 -0.74 44.37
C ASN A 53 -10.47 0.30 44.66
N PRO A 54 -10.03 0.48 45.92
CA PRO A 54 -8.99 1.46 46.26
C PRO A 54 -7.65 1.23 45.55
N GLN A 55 -7.37 0.01 45.09
CA GLN A 55 -6.12 -0.32 44.37
C GLN A 55 -6.10 0.19 42.93
N LEU A 56 -7.22 0.75 42.42
CA LEU A 56 -7.39 1.23 41.06
C LEU A 56 -7.57 2.76 40.97
N SER A 57 -7.39 3.49 42.06
CA SER A 57 -7.61 4.94 42.14
C SER A 57 -6.77 5.72 41.11
N ASP A 58 -5.52 5.30 40.87
CA ASP A 58 -4.63 5.94 39.90
C ASP A 58 -5.15 5.78 38.46
N PHE A 59 -5.65 4.58 38.14
CA PHE A 59 -6.25 4.31 36.84
C PHE A 59 -7.57 5.07 36.65
N CYS A 60 -8.39 5.14 37.70
CA CYS A 60 -9.63 5.93 37.69
C CYS A 60 -9.36 7.41 37.39
N GLU A 61 -8.33 7.99 38.01
CA GLU A 61 -7.97 9.40 37.78
C GLU A 61 -7.56 9.65 36.31
N VAL A 62 -6.82 8.75 35.68
CA VAL A 62 -6.47 8.84 34.25
C VAL A 62 -7.73 8.74 33.38
N LEU A 63 -8.67 7.82 33.69
CA LEU A 63 -9.93 7.68 32.95
C LEU A 63 -10.83 8.92 33.04
N GLU A 64 -10.85 9.62 34.18
CA GLU A 64 -11.60 10.88 34.38
C GLU A 64 -11.03 12.02 33.54
N GLN A 65 -9.71 12.09 33.42
CA GLN A 65 -9.03 13.20 32.75
C GLN A 65 -8.91 12.98 31.23
N THR A 66 -8.81 11.73 30.76
CA THR A 66 -8.67 11.42 29.34
C THR A 66 -10.01 11.51 28.62
N LYS A 67 -10.04 12.24 27.50
CA LYS A 67 -11.26 12.44 26.70
C LYS A 67 -11.31 11.47 25.51
N VAL A 68 -12.54 11.13 25.14
CA VAL A 68 -12.82 10.35 23.92
C VAL A 68 -12.64 11.24 22.70
N TYR A 69 -11.89 10.76 21.70
CA TYR A 69 -11.77 11.44 20.42
C TYR A 69 -12.68 10.77 19.38
N ARG A 70 -13.34 11.61 18.59
CA ARG A 70 -14.11 11.20 17.41
C ARG A 70 -13.60 11.97 16.20
N MET A 71 -13.25 11.27 15.14
CA MET A 71 -12.74 11.90 13.90
C MET A 71 -11.66 12.94 14.19
N HIS A 72 -10.64 12.55 14.95
CA HIS A 72 -9.53 13.42 15.40
C HIS A 72 -9.92 14.66 16.22
N LYS A 73 -11.20 14.76 16.63
CA LYS A 73 -11.68 15.87 17.45
C LYS A 73 -11.93 15.41 18.89
N LYS A 74 -11.40 16.18 19.84
CA LYS A 74 -11.65 15.99 21.26
C LYS A 74 -13.13 16.22 21.58
N THR A 75 -13.77 15.24 22.24
CA THR A 75 -15.15 15.37 22.74
C THR A 75 -15.13 15.80 24.21
N PRO A 76 -16.27 16.26 24.76
CA PRO A 76 -16.38 16.51 26.20
C PRO A 76 -16.47 15.23 27.04
N VAL A 77 -16.71 14.07 26.45
CA VAL A 77 -16.92 12.78 27.13
C VAL A 77 -15.60 12.22 27.63
N SER A 78 -15.54 11.89 28.93
CA SER A 78 -14.40 11.17 29.51
C SER A 78 -14.56 9.64 29.36
N TYR A 79 -13.49 8.90 29.60
CA TYR A 79 -13.59 7.44 29.67
C TYR A 79 -14.36 6.97 30.92
N ALA A 80 -14.39 7.75 32.00
CA ALA A 80 -15.27 7.52 33.13
C ALA A 80 -16.74 7.61 32.72
N ASP A 81 -17.13 8.62 31.92
CA ASP A 81 -18.48 8.74 31.37
C ASP A 81 -18.83 7.58 30.45
N LEU A 82 -17.89 7.16 29.58
CA LEU A 82 -18.07 6.04 28.66
C LEU A 82 -18.34 4.72 29.44
N LEU A 83 -17.56 4.43 30.50
CA LEU A 83 -17.68 3.22 31.30
C LEU A 83 -18.85 3.27 32.29
N SER A 84 -19.48 4.44 32.48
CA SER A 84 -20.74 4.60 33.22
C SER A 84 -21.98 4.35 32.37
N GLY A 85 -21.82 4.35 31.01
CA GLY A 85 -22.89 4.16 30.05
C GLY A 85 -23.34 2.70 29.89
N GLY A 86 -24.31 2.48 29.00
CA GLY A 86 -24.88 1.14 28.74
C GLY A 86 -24.07 0.28 27.75
N GLN A 87 -23.00 0.81 27.14
CA GLN A 87 -22.16 0.04 26.23
C GLN A 87 -21.28 -0.95 27.00
N SER A 88 -21.18 -2.17 26.49
CA SER A 88 -20.44 -3.26 27.15
C SER A 88 -18.96 -3.29 26.76
N PHE A 89 -18.07 -3.47 27.77
CA PHE A 89 -16.64 -3.57 27.58
C PHE A 89 -16.01 -4.62 28.52
N THR A 90 -14.77 -5.00 28.21
CA THR A 90 -13.89 -5.66 29.17
C THR A 90 -12.77 -4.70 29.54
N VAL A 91 -12.58 -4.42 30.81
CA VAL A 91 -11.54 -3.52 31.31
C VAL A 91 -10.42 -4.31 31.97
N MET A 92 -9.17 -4.05 31.57
CA MET A 92 -7.93 -4.59 32.11
C MET A 92 -7.25 -3.53 33.00
N ALA A 93 -7.70 -3.39 34.25
CA ALA A 93 -7.28 -2.30 35.11
C ALA A 93 -5.94 -2.58 35.82
N PRO A 94 -4.88 -1.78 35.57
CA PRO A 94 -3.60 -1.92 36.28
C PRO A 94 -3.69 -1.40 37.72
N GLN A 95 -2.99 -2.06 38.64
CA GLN A 95 -2.90 -1.62 40.03
C GLN A 95 -2.12 -0.30 40.20
N ASN A 96 -2.45 0.43 41.26
CA ASN A 96 -1.78 1.67 41.65
C ASN A 96 -0.26 1.51 41.74
N GLY A 97 0.48 2.55 41.38
CA GLY A 97 1.94 2.59 41.48
C GLY A 97 2.68 1.71 40.47
N THR A 98 1.97 1.05 39.54
CA THR A 98 2.58 0.19 38.50
C THR A 98 2.80 0.89 37.16
N PHE A 99 2.40 2.17 37.07
CA PHE A 99 2.61 3.05 35.94
C PHE A 99 2.80 4.50 36.42
N ASN A 100 3.37 5.35 35.57
CA ASN A 100 3.63 6.74 35.94
C ASN A 100 2.40 7.62 35.69
N LYS A 101 1.47 7.62 36.66
CA LYS A 101 0.23 8.40 36.65
C LYS A 101 0.49 9.89 36.38
N ASP A 102 1.42 10.51 37.13
CA ASP A 102 1.69 11.95 37.02
C ASP A 102 2.18 12.36 35.62
N SER A 103 2.92 11.48 34.95
CA SER A 103 3.33 11.69 33.58
C SER A 103 2.13 11.68 32.61
N LEU A 104 1.24 10.70 32.76
CA LEU A 104 0.01 10.62 31.95
C LEU A 104 -0.88 11.82 32.18
N LEU A 105 -1.11 12.25 33.43
CA LEU A 105 -1.92 13.40 33.78
C LEU A 105 -1.35 14.72 33.25
N ARG A 106 -0.03 14.85 33.14
CA ARG A 106 0.59 16.02 32.50
C ARG A 106 0.35 16.00 30.99
N LEU A 107 0.45 14.83 30.35
CA LEU A 107 0.23 14.71 28.90
C LEU A 107 -1.21 15.08 28.51
N VAL A 108 -2.22 14.66 29.26
CA VAL A 108 -3.64 14.94 28.94
C VAL A 108 -4.00 16.42 29.01
N GLN A 109 -3.13 17.29 29.52
CA GLN A 109 -3.36 18.75 29.52
C GLN A 109 -3.24 19.37 28.12
N THR A 110 -2.63 18.68 27.16
CA THR A 110 -2.56 19.12 25.76
C THR A 110 -3.43 18.24 24.87
N VAL A 111 -3.94 18.76 23.75
CA VAL A 111 -4.75 17.96 22.80
C VAL A 111 -3.98 16.77 22.24
N ALA A 112 -2.75 17.00 21.82
CA ALA A 112 -1.91 15.92 21.28
C ALA A 112 -1.53 14.86 22.33
N GLY A 113 -1.20 15.30 23.56
CA GLY A 113 -0.87 14.38 24.65
C GLY A 113 -2.08 13.59 25.15
N ASP A 114 -3.27 14.22 25.22
CA ASP A 114 -4.52 13.54 25.59
C ASP A 114 -4.86 12.44 24.55
N SER A 115 -4.80 12.75 23.26
CA SER A 115 -4.99 11.74 22.20
C SER A 115 -3.94 10.62 22.26
N SER A 116 -2.69 10.94 22.62
CA SER A 116 -1.64 9.93 22.82
C SER A 116 -1.93 9.02 24.02
N VAL A 117 -2.33 9.59 25.16
CA VAL A 117 -2.71 8.82 26.37
C VAL A 117 -3.95 7.98 26.10
N GLU A 118 -4.95 8.56 25.41
CA GLU A 118 -6.13 7.82 24.98
C GLU A 118 -5.74 6.54 24.23
N LYS A 119 -4.97 6.67 23.18
CA LYS A 119 -4.61 5.55 22.29
C LYS A 119 -3.65 4.55 22.94
N SER A 120 -2.56 5.04 23.53
CA SER A 120 -1.46 4.18 23.98
C SER A 120 -1.67 3.59 25.38
N PHE A 121 -2.49 4.23 26.21
CA PHE A 121 -2.74 3.77 27.57
C PHE A 121 -4.20 3.37 27.77
N VAL A 122 -5.15 4.28 27.70
CA VAL A 122 -6.55 3.99 28.06
C VAL A 122 -7.18 2.95 27.14
N GLN A 123 -7.13 3.16 25.84
CA GLN A 123 -7.70 2.23 24.85
C GLN A 123 -6.94 0.90 24.80
N ASN A 124 -5.67 0.87 25.22
CA ASN A 124 -4.86 -0.33 25.33
C ASN A 124 -5.30 -1.26 26.49
N HIS A 125 -6.11 -0.74 27.42
CA HIS A 125 -6.63 -1.45 28.59
C HIS A 125 -8.13 -1.75 28.51
N ILE A 126 -8.81 -1.43 27.41
CA ILE A 126 -10.25 -1.64 27.23
C ILE A 126 -10.51 -2.42 25.96
N ALA A 127 -11.08 -3.62 26.08
CA ALA A 127 -11.49 -4.45 24.95
C ALA A 127 -12.94 -4.18 24.55
N ARG A 128 -13.22 -4.29 23.23
CA ARG A 128 -14.54 -4.06 22.63
C ARG A 128 -15.57 -5.14 22.93
N SER A 129 -15.11 -6.34 23.28
CA SER A 129 -15.96 -7.50 23.51
C SER A 129 -15.94 -7.90 24.98
N LEU A 130 -16.95 -8.64 25.41
CA LEU A 130 -16.96 -9.25 26.73
C LEU A 130 -16.08 -10.50 26.73
N VAL A 131 -15.05 -10.48 27.54
CA VAL A 131 -14.09 -11.59 27.65
C VAL A 131 -13.89 -11.96 29.11
N SER A 132 -14.15 -13.22 29.43
CA SER A 132 -13.85 -13.80 30.73
C SER A 132 -12.48 -14.50 30.69
N SER A 133 -11.73 -14.37 31.77
CA SER A 133 -10.48 -15.11 31.93
C SER A 133 -10.77 -16.59 32.10
N THR A 134 -10.30 -17.38 31.16
CA THR A 134 -10.38 -18.85 31.12
C THR A 134 -8.99 -19.42 30.88
N PRO A 135 -8.76 -20.74 31.05
CA PRO A 135 -7.49 -21.37 30.70
C PRO A 135 -7.17 -21.30 29.21
N ASN A 136 -8.20 -21.14 28.36
CA ASN A 136 -8.03 -21.12 26.90
C ASN A 136 -7.49 -19.77 26.44
N ALA A 137 -6.63 -19.82 25.42
CA ALA A 137 -6.13 -18.62 24.76
C ALA A 137 -7.28 -17.86 24.06
N THR A 138 -7.37 -16.55 24.30
CA THR A 138 -8.38 -15.67 23.70
C THR A 138 -7.70 -14.43 23.16
N LYS A 139 -7.88 -14.15 21.86
CA LYS A 139 -7.42 -12.92 21.21
C LYS A 139 -8.48 -11.84 21.38
N MET A 140 -8.13 -10.72 21.96
CA MET A 140 -9.05 -9.61 22.26
C MET A 140 -8.71 -8.40 21.39
N LEU A 141 -9.74 -7.82 20.75
CA LEU A 141 -9.60 -6.54 20.04
C LEU A 141 -9.83 -5.39 21.04
N MET A 142 -8.78 -4.59 21.26
CA MET A 142 -8.82 -3.43 22.13
C MET A 142 -9.46 -2.20 21.43
N LEU A 143 -9.80 -1.16 22.18
CA LEU A 143 -10.37 0.07 21.61
C LEU A 143 -9.41 0.79 20.64
N ASN A 144 -8.10 0.66 20.85
CA ASN A 144 -7.07 1.19 19.94
C ASN A 144 -6.84 0.34 18.68
N LEU A 145 -7.71 -0.64 18.39
CA LEU A 145 -7.67 -1.57 17.27
C LEU A 145 -6.49 -2.56 17.31
N LYS A 146 -5.73 -2.61 18.39
CA LYS A 146 -4.68 -3.60 18.58
C LYS A 146 -5.23 -4.87 19.24
N TYR A 147 -4.51 -5.96 19.04
CA TYR A 147 -4.85 -7.22 19.69
C TYR A 147 -4.00 -7.46 20.93
N GLN A 148 -4.65 -7.99 21.97
CA GLN A 148 -4.01 -8.52 23.17
C GLN A 148 -4.41 -10.00 23.32
N ASN A 149 -3.50 -10.84 23.81
CA ASN A 149 -3.76 -12.25 24.03
C ASN A 149 -3.94 -12.53 25.52
N MET A 150 -5.09 -13.09 25.88
CA MET A 150 -5.36 -13.58 27.23
C MET A 150 -5.19 -15.09 27.25
N GLU A 151 -4.32 -15.59 28.11
CA GLU A 151 -4.05 -17.02 28.26
C GLU A 151 -3.50 -17.32 29.65
N ASN A 152 -3.95 -18.42 30.26
CA ASN A 152 -3.42 -18.93 31.55
C ASN A 152 -3.38 -17.85 32.65
N GLY A 153 -4.44 -17.01 32.74
CA GLY A 153 -4.53 -15.95 33.74
C GLY A 153 -3.60 -14.77 33.54
N LYS A 154 -3.11 -14.57 32.31
CA LYS A 154 -2.26 -13.44 31.89
C LYS A 154 -2.81 -12.78 30.66
N VAL A 155 -2.52 -11.49 30.49
CA VAL A 155 -2.76 -10.71 29.27
C VAL A 155 -1.41 -10.23 28.76
N ASP A 156 -0.98 -10.70 27.58
CA ASP A 156 0.34 -10.43 27.00
C ASP A 156 1.50 -10.55 28.02
N GLY A 157 1.44 -11.60 28.85
CA GLY A 157 2.44 -11.89 29.88
C GLY A 157 2.26 -11.15 31.20
N VAL A 158 1.27 -10.23 31.30
CA VAL A 158 0.93 -9.52 32.56
C VAL A 158 -0.11 -10.32 33.32
N SER A 159 0.15 -10.63 34.61
CA SER A 159 -0.72 -11.48 35.44
C SER A 159 -2.03 -10.77 35.80
N ILE A 160 -3.14 -11.51 35.74
CA ILE A 160 -4.43 -11.06 36.25
C ILE A 160 -4.48 -11.42 37.75
N THR A 161 -4.56 -10.41 38.62
CA THR A 161 -4.58 -10.59 40.09
C THR A 161 -5.99 -10.79 40.64
N SER A 162 -7.01 -10.20 39.95
CA SER A 162 -8.42 -10.42 40.27
C SER A 162 -9.21 -10.58 38.96
N PRO A 163 -9.57 -11.80 38.57
CA PRO A 163 -10.28 -12.05 37.32
C PRO A 163 -11.80 -11.92 37.47
N ASN A 164 -12.51 -11.64 36.35
CA ASN A 164 -13.95 -11.86 36.16
C ASN A 164 -14.89 -11.12 37.15
N THR A 165 -14.54 -9.91 37.60
CA THR A 165 -15.50 -9.07 38.31
C THR A 165 -16.60 -8.63 37.36
N LYS A 166 -17.83 -9.07 37.62
CA LYS A 166 -18.99 -8.77 36.77
C LYS A 166 -19.53 -7.37 37.08
N ALA A 167 -19.78 -6.58 36.05
CA ALA A 167 -20.49 -5.30 36.10
C ALA A 167 -21.75 -5.38 35.21
N SER A 168 -22.70 -4.47 35.40
CA SER A 168 -23.93 -4.42 34.60
C SER A 168 -23.68 -4.18 33.11
N ASN A 169 -22.55 -3.55 32.78
CA ASN A 169 -22.13 -3.23 31.42
C ASN A 169 -20.73 -3.80 31.10
N GLY A 170 -20.32 -4.90 31.72
CA GLY A 170 -19.03 -5.49 31.33
C GLY A 170 -18.36 -6.41 32.32
N VAL A 171 -17.08 -6.65 32.06
CA VAL A 171 -16.19 -7.48 32.89
C VAL A 171 -14.94 -6.66 33.23
N LEU A 172 -14.57 -6.70 34.51
CA LEU A 172 -13.34 -6.07 35.03
C LEU A 172 -12.34 -7.15 35.41
N HIS A 173 -11.11 -7.02 34.93
CA HIS A 173 -9.95 -7.76 35.35
C HIS A 173 -8.93 -6.80 35.98
N VAL A 174 -8.40 -7.13 37.14
CA VAL A 174 -7.32 -6.36 37.76
C VAL A 174 -5.99 -6.99 37.37
N LEU A 175 -5.08 -6.17 36.85
CA LEU A 175 -3.75 -6.59 36.43
C LEU A 175 -2.68 -6.22 37.47
N GLU A 176 -1.64 -7.04 37.57
CA GLU A 176 -0.47 -6.74 38.43
C GLU A 176 0.26 -5.45 38.05
N ARG A 177 0.20 -5.07 36.75
CA ARG A 177 0.81 -3.86 36.18
C ARG A 177 0.14 -3.47 34.86
N ALA A 178 0.45 -2.27 34.36
CA ALA A 178 -0.06 -1.81 33.08
C ALA A 178 0.42 -2.67 31.91
N LEU A 179 -0.45 -2.84 30.92
CA LEU A 179 -0.13 -3.51 29.66
C LEU A 179 0.85 -2.66 28.86
N PRO A 180 1.93 -3.26 28.35
CA PRO A 180 2.86 -2.54 27.48
C PRO A 180 2.17 -2.14 26.17
N TYR A 181 2.36 -0.89 25.75
CA TYR A 181 1.93 -0.47 24.42
C TYR A 181 2.98 -0.90 23.40
N LYS A 182 2.55 -1.65 22.39
CA LYS A 182 3.40 -2.04 21.28
C LYS A 182 3.01 -1.22 20.05
N HIS A 183 3.94 -0.45 19.51
CA HIS A 183 3.73 0.26 18.26
C HIS A 183 3.51 -0.74 17.12
N ASN A 184 2.63 -0.42 16.16
CA ASN A 184 2.63 -1.09 14.87
C ASN A 184 3.78 -0.56 13.99
N LEU A 185 3.95 -1.16 12.81
CA LEU A 185 5.03 -0.79 11.90
C LEU A 185 5.00 0.70 11.52
N PHE A 186 3.82 1.24 11.20
CA PHE A 186 3.68 2.64 10.85
C PHE A 186 3.99 3.58 12.02
N GLU A 187 3.48 3.27 13.20
CA GLU A 187 3.73 4.04 14.42
C GLU A 187 5.23 4.04 14.77
N LEU A 188 5.87 2.85 14.72
CA LEU A 188 7.29 2.74 15.06
C LEU A 188 8.17 3.48 14.04
N LEU A 189 7.87 3.43 12.74
CA LEU A 189 8.54 4.24 11.72
C LEU A 189 8.44 5.73 12.01
N CYS A 190 7.29 6.18 12.56
CA CYS A 190 7.04 7.58 12.86
C CYS A 190 7.67 8.07 14.17
N ASP A 191 7.74 7.21 15.19
CA ASP A 191 8.04 7.61 16.57
C ASP A 191 9.45 7.20 17.01
N HIS A 192 10.11 6.28 16.29
CA HIS A 192 11.47 5.86 16.63
C HIS A 192 12.50 6.91 16.18
N PRO A 193 13.38 7.38 17.05
CA PRO A 193 14.31 8.48 16.76
C PRO A 193 15.17 8.29 15.50
N GLN A 194 15.59 7.05 15.24
CA GLN A 194 16.43 6.72 14.06
C GLN A 194 15.64 6.52 12.76
N LEU A 195 14.31 6.53 12.80
CA LEU A 195 13.42 6.26 11.66
C LEU A 195 12.46 7.43 11.40
N SER A 196 12.43 8.45 12.24
CA SER A 196 11.45 9.54 12.21
C SER A 196 11.38 10.27 10.87
N VAL A 197 12.48 10.40 10.16
CA VAL A 197 12.51 11.01 8.81
C VAL A 197 11.66 10.21 7.82
N ILE A 198 11.69 8.87 7.90
CA ILE A 198 10.85 8.00 7.06
C ILE A 198 9.39 8.19 7.43
N GLY A 199 9.08 8.19 8.73
CA GLY A 199 7.73 8.38 9.24
C GLY A 199 7.14 9.75 8.89
N GLU A 200 7.93 10.83 8.99
CA GLU A 200 7.50 12.17 8.57
C GLU A 200 7.16 12.21 7.08
N ASN A 201 7.98 11.58 6.25
CA ASN A 201 7.70 11.46 4.82
C ASN A 201 6.43 10.63 4.55
N LEU A 202 6.23 9.52 5.28
CA LEU A 202 5.01 8.70 5.17
C LEU A 202 3.76 9.50 5.56
N ARG A 203 3.80 10.27 6.64
CA ARG A 203 2.67 11.09 7.11
C ARG A 203 2.20 12.15 6.10
N ARG A 204 3.08 12.63 5.22
CA ARG A 204 2.72 13.62 4.17
C ARG A 204 1.69 13.09 3.17
N PHE A 205 1.51 11.77 3.10
CA PHE A 205 0.53 11.13 2.23
C PHE A 205 -0.77 10.76 2.96
N ASN A 206 -0.90 11.14 4.23
CA ASN A 206 -2.17 11.06 4.92
C ASN A 206 -3.14 12.09 4.36
N GLU A 207 -4.35 11.66 4.10
CA GLU A 207 -5.46 12.49 3.64
C GLU A 207 -6.74 12.09 4.35
N ASP A 208 -7.53 13.08 4.71
CA ASP A 208 -8.86 12.87 5.25
C ASP A 208 -9.84 12.64 4.08
N VAL A 209 -10.49 11.49 4.07
CA VAL A 209 -11.46 11.11 3.04
C VAL A 209 -12.85 11.11 3.64
N PHE A 210 -13.74 11.89 3.05
CA PHE A 210 -15.16 11.92 3.42
C PHE A 210 -15.83 10.62 2.94
N ASP A 211 -16.58 9.98 3.86
CA ASP A 211 -17.36 8.78 3.57
C ASP A 211 -18.85 9.13 3.50
N PRO A 212 -19.40 9.30 2.29
CA PRO A 212 -20.82 9.64 2.12
C PRO A 212 -21.76 8.52 2.57
N ASP A 213 -21.33 7.25 2.46
CA ASP A 213 -22.17 6.09 2.79
C ASP A 213 -22.29 5.88 4.30
N ALA A 214 -21.23 6.20 5.05
CA ALA A 214 -21.22 6.15 6.51
C ALA A 214 -21.78 7.43 7.15
N SER A 215 -21.98 8.51 6.38
CA SER A 215 -22.45 9.82 6.85
C SER A 215 -23.98 9.91 6.85
N VAL A 216 -24.54 10.69 7.78
CA VAL A 216 -26.00 10.89 7.88
C VAL A 216 -26.43 12.09 7.07
N SER A 217 -27.19 11.86 5.98
CA SER A 217 -27.75 12.91 5.12
C SER A 217 -29.04 13.47 5.72
N ASN A 218 -29.20 14.81 5.68
CA ASN A 218 -30.43 15.52 6.07
C ASN A 218 -31.22 16.02 4.84
N GLY A 219 -31.01 15.42 3.68
CA GLY A 219 -31.70 15.77 2.45
C GLY A 219 -30.77 16.36 1.40
N VAL A 220 -31.38 16.97 0.38
CA VAL A 220 -30.68 17.53 -0.78
C VAL A 220 -31.09 18.99 -0.94
N VAL A 221 -30.11 19.88 -1.05
CA VAL A 221 -30.30 21.31 -1.34
C VAL A 221 -29.58 21.62 -2.66
N ASP A 222 -30.30 22.15 -3.62
CA ASP A 222 -29.81 22.46 -4.98
C ASP A 222 -29.10 21.29 -5.69
N GLY A 223 -29.61 20.07 -5.46
CA GLY A 223 -29.05 18.84 -6.07
C GLY A 223 -27.82 18.27 -5.33
N VAL A 224 -27.37 18.90 -4.24
CA VAL A 224 -26.23 18.46 -3.43
C VAL A 224 -26.72 17.89 -2.09
N PRO A 225 -26.30 16.67 -1.70
CA PRO A 225 -26.61 16.11 -0.38
C PRO A 225 -26.04 16.99 0.74
N VAL A 226 -26.85 17.28 1.76
CA VAL A 226 -26.45 17.96 2.98
C VAL A 226 -26.34 16.96 4.10
N TYR A 227 -25.23 16.95 4.82
CA TYR A 227 -24.96 16.01 5.90
C TYR A 227 -25.05 16.68 7.26
N VAL A 228 -25.77 16.07 8.20
CA VAL A 228 -25.84 16.50 9.61
C VAL A 228 -24.75 15.85 10.45
N ASP A 229 -24.28 14.67 10.06
CA ASP A 229 -23.13 14.00 10.64
C ASP A 229 -22.25 13.51 9.50
N SER A 230 -20.99 13.94 9.48
CA SER A 230 -20.03 13.64 8.42
C SER A 230 -18.98 12.69 8.95
N VAL A 231 -18.90 11.51 8.39
CA VAL A 231 -17.84 10.54 8.69
C VAL A 231 -16.66 10.83 7.78
N VAL A 232 -15.49 11.02 8.39
CA VAL A 232 -14.21 11.22 7.71
C VAL A 232 -13.23 10.19 8.26
N TYR A 233 -12.53 9.50 7.37
CA TYR A 233 -11.47 8.56 7.76
C TYR A 233 -10.13 8.96 7.16
N GLU A 234 -9.06 8.71 7.88
CA GLU A 234 -7.70 8.94 7.40
C GLU A 234 -7.26 7.80 6.47
N ARG A 235 -6.85 8.17 5.26
CA ARG A 235 -6.23 7.28 4.28
C ARG A 235 -4.81 7.74 4.00
N ASN A 236 -3.89 6.80 3.85
CA ASN A 236 -2.55 7.10 3.36
C ASN A 236 -2.37 6.51 1.96
N ARG A 237 -2.22 7.36 0.93
CA ARG A 237 -2.09 6.92 -0.47
C ARG A 237 -0.89 6.03 -0.71
N LEU A 238 0.21 6.28 0.00
CA LEU A 238 1.44 5.49 -0.18
C LEU A 238 1.29 4.10 0.41
N LEU A 239 0.66 3.96 1.59
CA LEU A 239 0.39 2.65 2.20
C LEU A 239 -0.48 1.75 1.32
N ASN A 240 -1.39 2.34 0.52
CA ASN A 240 -2.17 1.57 -0.45
C ASN A 240 -1.32 0.95 -1.56
N ALA A 241 -0.17 1.55 -1.86
CA ALA A 241 0.74 1.06 -2.90
C ALA A 241 1.77 0.06 -2.37
N ILE A 242 2.26 0.22 -1.14
CA ILE A 242 3.37 -0.56 -0.58
C ILE A 242 2.94 -1.63 0.43
N GLY A 243 1.72 -1.55 0.97
CA GLY A 243 1.19 -2.41 2.01
C GLY A 243 0.68 -1.61 3.21
N TYR A 244 -0.44 -2.03 3.78
CA TYR A 244 -1.14 -1.25 4.82
C TYR A 244 -0.53 -1.48 6.21
N LEU A 245 0.61 -0.85 6.47
CA LEU A 245 1.44 -1.02 7.68
C LEU A 245 0.74 -0.65 9.01
N LYS A 246 -0.47 -0.11 8.94
CA LYS A 246 -1.34 0.17 10.10
C LYS A 246 -2.23 -1.00 10.48
N ASP A 247 -2.37 -2.01 9.59
CA ASP A 247 -3.29 -3.13 9.75
C ASP A 247 -2.77 -4.13 10.78
N GLU A 248 -3.55 -4.38 11.82
CA GLU A 248 -3.22 -5.33 12.88
C GLU A 248 -3.67 -6.77 12.55
N ASP A 249 -4.45 -6.97 11.47
CA ASP A 249 -4.86 -8.29 10.97
C ASP A 249 -3.82 -8.91 10.02
N SER A 250 -2.89 -8.10 9.52
CA SER A 250 -1.80 -8.53 8.65
C SER A 250 -0.46 -8.48 9.36
N THR A 251 0.44 -9.38 9.00
CA THR A 251 1.81 -9.40 9.52
C THR A 251 2.78 -9.00 8.41
N TYR A 252 3.61 -7.98 8.66
CA TYR A 252 4.61 -7.52 7.71
C TYR A 252 6.03 -7.57 8.29
N LEU A 253 6.98 -7.66 7.39
CA LEU A 253 8.39 -7.36 7.62
C LEU A 253 8.74 -6.14 6.77
N VAL A 254 9.42 -5.17 7.37
CA VAL A 254 9.86 -3.95 6.69
C VAL A 254 11.36 -3.82 6.84
N VAL A 255 12.08 -3.58 5.75
CA VAL A 255 13.52 -3.34 5.76
C VAL A 255 13.77 -1.89 5.40
N VAL A 256 14.34 -1.12 6.31
CA VAL A 256 14.64 0.29 6.08
C VAL A 256 15.99 0.66 6.70
N PRO A 257 16.73 1.58 6.08
CA PRO A 257 17.93 2.12 6.70
C PRO A 257 17.56 3.11 7.82
N THR A 258 18.54 3.42 8.66
CA THR A 258 18.45 4.56 9.57
C THR A 258 18.24 5.87 8.81
N SER A 259 17.80 6.94 9.49
CA SER A 259 17.49 8.24 8.86
C SER A 259 18.62 8.79 7.98
N GLU A 260 19.87 8.51 8.31
CA GLU A 260 21.03 8.93 7.55
C GLU A 260 21.14 8.15 6.23
N GLY A 261 21.10 6.82 6.29
CA GLY A 261 21.11 5.97 5.09
C GLY A 261 19.84 6.14 4.24
N TRP A 262 18.70 6.48 4.87
CA TRP A 262 17.47 6.82 4.15
C TRP A 262 17.64 8.08 3.31
N LYS A 263 18.26 9.12 3.85
CA LYS A 263 18.50 10.36 3.12
C LYS A 263 19.33 10.11 1.87
N GLU A 264 20.41 9.33 1.98
CA GLU A 264 21.24 8.97 0.82
C GLU A 264 20.45 8.22 -0.26
N ALA A 265 19.68 7.20 0.14
CA ALA A 265 18.84 6.44 -0.78
C ALA A 265 17.74 7.30 -1.43
N TYR A 266 17.14 8.21 -0.65
CA TYR A 266 16.12 9.12 -1.16
C TYR A 266 16.71 10.13 -2.17
N ASP A 267 17.85 10.72 -1.86
CA ASP A 267 18.53 11.68 -2.74
C ASP A 267 18.93 11.00 -4.07
N GLU A 268 19.42 9.75 -4.03
CA GLU A 268 19.70 8.96 -5.22
C GLU A 268 18.44 8.66 -6.02
N ALA A 269 17.41 8.05 -5.40
CA ALA A 269 16.21 7.65 -6.09
C ALA A 269 15.44 8.84 -6.68
N SER A 270 15.41 9.98 -5.99
CA SER A 270 14.70 11.18 -6.43
C SER A 270 15.20 11.73 -7.77
N GLN A 271 16.47 11.47 -8.13
CA GLN A 271 17.05 11.89 -9.40
C GLN A 271 16.41 11.18 -10.60
N TYR A 272 15.86 9.99 -10.39
CA TYR A 272 15.17 9.23 -11.44
C TYR A 272 13.73 9.67 -11.67
N PHE A 273 13.14 10.42 -10.74
CA PHE A 273 11.75 10.89 -10.82
C PHE A 273 11.68 12.41 -11.03
N GLN A 274 12.55 12.95 -11.87
CA GLN A 274 12.53 14.36 -12.26
C GLN A 274 11.44 14.60 -13.32
N TYR A 275 10.30 15.17 -12.93
CA TYR A 275 9.24 15.53 -13.85
C TYR A 275 9.51 16.91 -14.47
N ASP A 276 8.96 17.17 -15.66
CA ASP A 276 9.05 18.47 -16.31
C ASP A 276 8.24 19.56 -15.57
N GLU A 277 8.53 20.82 -15.88
CA GLU A 277 7.95 21.98 -15.17
C GLU A 277 6.45 22.17 -15.46
N THR A 278 5.86 21.50 -16.43
CA THR A 278 4.43 21.63 -16.78
C THR A 278 3.53 20.72 -15.94
N ILE A 279 4.10 19.76 -15.22
CA ILE A 279 3.36 18.82 -14.40
C ILE A 279 2.82 19.51 -13.14
N ASP A 280 1.50 19.48 -12.98
CA ASP A 280 0.85 19.98 -11.76
C ASP A 280 1.32 19.19 -10.53
N LYS A 281 1.63 19.90 -9.43
CA LYS A 281 2.14 19.30 -8.18
C LYS A 281 3.36 18.39 -8.38
N ARG A 282 4.23 18.76 -9.32
CA ARG A 282 5.44 18.04 -9.68
C ARG A 282 6.22 17.50 -8.48
N ASP A 283 6.49 18.34 -7.48
CA ASP A 283 7.28 17.98 -6.32
C ASP A 283 6.59 16.92 -5.44
N SER A 284 5.26 17.00 -5.32
CA SER A 284 4.47 15.98 -4.60
C SER A 284 4.46 14.65 -5.35
N LEU A 285 4.39 14.69 -6.68
CA LEU A 285 4.43 13.49 -7.52
C LEU A 285 5.82 12.84 -7.48
N GLN A 286 6.89 13.63 -7.57
CA GLN A 286 8.26 13.16 -7.42
C GLN A 286 8.45 12.50 -6.05
N GLN A 287 8.05 13.17 -4.97
CA GLN A 287 8.16 12.63 -3.62
C GLN A 287 7.39 11.31 -3.47
N PHE A 288 6.16 11.23 -3.98
CA PHE A 288 5.35 10.02 -3.93
C PHE A 288 6.03 8.85 -4.62
N ASN A 289 6.51 9.04 -5.86
CA ASN A 289 7.13 7.98 -6.64
C ASN A 289 8.51 7.58 -6.11
N THR A 290 9.28 8.54 -5.58
CA THR A 290 10.55 8.25 -4.89
C THR A 290 10.32 7.38 -3.65
N MET A 291 9.38 7.76 -2.78
CA MET A 291 9.02 6.99 -1.60
C MET A 291 8.50 5.60 -1.96
N ARG A 292 7.63 5.52 -2.96
CA ARG A 292 7.11 4.25 -3.46
C ARG A 292 8.23 3.35 -3.96
N ALA A 293 9.13 3.88 -4.78
CA ALA A 293 10.27 3.15 -5.36
C ALA A 293 11.19 2.53 -4.29
N LEU A 294 11.40 3.24 -3.18
CA LEU A 294 12.25 2.76 -2.08
C LEU A 294 11.55 1.75 -1.18
N LEU A 295 10.21 1.83 -1.03
CA LEU A 295 9.48 1.01 -0.07
C LEU A 295 8.76 -0.19 -0.71
N GLU A 296 8.45 -0.15 -2.01
CA GLU A 296 7.68 -1.19 -2.70
C GLU A 296 8.34 -2.58 -2.58
N ASP A 297 9.68 -2.64 -2.66
CA ASP A 297 10.46 -3.86 -2.51
C ASP A 297 11.08 -4.03 -1.12
N ALA A 298 10.82 -3.12 -0.19
CA ALA A 298 11.28 -3.16 1.19
C ALA A 298 10.20 -3.61 2.19
N VAL A 299 8.97 -3.84 1.71
CA VAL A 299 7.83 -4.32 2.50
C VAL A 299 7.46 -5.73 2.05
N PHE A 300 7.36 -6.64 3.01
CA PHE A 300 7.08 -8.06 2.80
C PHE A 300 5.86 -8.48 3.59
N ASN A 301 4.88 -9.09 2.95
CA ASN A 301 3.73 -9.69 3.65
C ASN A 301 4.15 -11.06 4.21
N MET A 302 4.11 -11.20 5.52
CA MET A 302 4.53 -12.41 6.24
C MET A 302 3.36 -13.33 6.64
N THR A 303 2.12 -12.98 6.31
CA THR A 303 0.94 -13.77 6.67
C THR A 303 1.04 -15.20 6.13
N ASP A 304 1.52 -15.35 4.90
CA ASP A 304 1.67 -16.64 4.22
C ASP A 304 3.12 -17.15 4.15
N GLN A 305 4.11 -16.34 4.55
CA GLN A 305 5.53 -16.71 4.51
C GLN A 305 5.96 -17.32 5.85
N LYS A 306 6.31 -18.60 5.85
CA LYS A 306 6.67 -19.34 7.07
C LYS A 306 8.14 -19.22 7.48
N SER A 307 9.02 -18.89 6.56
CA SER A 307 10.47 -18.77 6.81
C SER A 307 11.05 -17.60 6.05
N ILE A 308 11.88 -16.81 6.73
CA ILE A 308 12.61 -15.68 6.15
C ILE A 308 14.08 -16.01 5.86
N ASN A 309 14.53 -17.23 6.19
CA ASN A 309 15.95 -17.60 6.07
C ASN A 309 16.36 -17.89 4.63
N ASP A 310 15.46 -18.51 3.85
CA ASP A 310 15.76 -18.92 2.49
C ASP A 310 15.45 -17.82 1.47
N SER A 311 14.31 -17.15 1.61
CA SER A 311 13.90 -16.07 0.71
C SER A 311 12.87 -15.14 1.33
N LEU A 312 12.83 -13.88 0.85
CA LEU A 312 11.77 -12.91 1.11
C LEU A 312 11.12 -12.54 -0.22
N ILE A 313 9.79 -12.49 -0.22
CA ILE A 313 8.98 -12.12 -1.39
C ILE A 313 8.31 -10.79 -1.09
N SER A 314 8.58 -9.76 -1.90
CA SER A 314 7.98 -8.44 -1.72
C SER A 314 6.45 -8.47 -1.89
N VAL A 315 5.76 -7.46 -1.36
CA VAL A 315 4.32 -7.32 -1.57
C VAL A 315 4.05 -7.19 -3.06
N PRO A 316 3.17 -8.01 -3.65
CA PRO A 316 2.89 -7.93 -5.06
C PRO A 316 2.17 -6.62 -5.41
N TYR A 317 2.71 -5.89 -6.36
CA TYR A 317 2.08 -4.72 -6.94
C TYR A 317 1.57 -5.00 -8.36
N ILE A 318 0.60 -4.23 -8.81
CA ILE A 318 0.09 -4.36 -10.17
C ILE A 318 0.97 -3.52 -11.09
N ASN A 319 1.75 -4.20 -11.93
CA ASN A 319 2.48 -3.52 -12.99
C ASN A 319 1.49 -3.10 -14.09
N THR A 320 1.01 -1.86 -14.00
CA THR A 320 0.16 -1.25 -15.04
C THR A 320 0.96 -0.79 -16.26
N LEU A 321 2.29 -0.96 -16.23
CA LEU A 321 3.22 -0.25 -17.09
C LEU A 321 3.80 -1.12 -18.21
N GLN A 322 3.72 -2.43 -18.10
CA GLN A 322 4.36 -3.37 -19.03
C GLN A 322 3.38 -4.14 -19.90
N SER A 323 2.40 -3.61 -20.34
CA SER A 323 1.43 -4.11 -21.31
C SER A 323 -0.01 -4.09 -20.77
N TYR A 324 -0.91 -3.82 -21.67
CA TYR A 324 -2.35 -3.97 -21.55
C TYR A 324 -2.81 -5.40 -21.19
N ALA A 325 -1.92 -6.34 -21.01
CA ALA A 325 -2.20 -7.66 -20.50
C ALA A 325 -2.55 -7.58 -19.00
N LYS A 326 -3.76 -7.04 -18.74
CA LYS A 326 -4.55 -7.22 -17.51
C LYS A 326 -3.71 -7.37 -16.23
N GLY A 327 -3.16 -6.27 -15.72
CA GLY A 327 -2.69 -6.16 -14.35
C GLY A 327 -1.89 -7.36 -13.83
N LYS A 328 -0.78 -7.71 -14.49
CA LYS A 328 0.07 -8.80 -14.00
C LYS A 328 0.69 -8.37 -12.67
N LYS A 329 0.45 -9.13 -11.61
CA LYS A 329 1.12 -8.93 -10.33
C LYS A 329 2.62 -9.20 -10.51
N VAL A 330 3.43 -8.25 -10.10
CA VAL A 330 4.89 -8.35 -10.08
C VAL A 330 5.35 -8.32 -8.64
N TYR A 331 6.31 -9.14 -8.30
CA TYR A 331 6.96 -9.20 -7.00
C TYR A 331 8.44 -9.56 -7.19
N HIS A 332 9.26 -9.19 -6.22
CA HIS A 332 10.68 -9.56 -6.20
C HIS A 332 10.94 -10.63 -5.16
N VAL A 333 11.87 -11.52 -5.44
CA VAL A 333 12.32 -12.59 -4.54
C VAL A 333 13.77 -12.33 -4.18
N PHE A 334 14.01 -12.07 -2.90
CA PHE A 334 15.35 -11.87 -2.33
C PHE A 334 15.80 -13.18 -1.72
N GLN A 335 16.76 -13.84 -2.36
CA GLN A 335 17.34 -15.07 -1.89
C GLN A 335 18.33 -14.81 -0.75
N LYS A 336 18.36 -15.70 0.25
CA LYS A 336 19.34 -15.72 1.35
C LYS A 336 19.50 -14.33 2.02
N PRO A 337 18.41 -13.76 2.54
CA PRO A 337 18.39 -12.36 2.95
C PRO A 337 19.39 -12.00 4.06
N PHE A 338 19.79 -12.95 4.93
CA PHE A 338 20.75 -12.74 6.02
C PHE A 338 22.21 -13.03 5.66
N GLU A 339 22.48 -13.61 4.49
CA GLU A 339 23.86 -13.85 4.07
C GLU A 339 24.56 -12.53 3.69
N PRO A 340 25.91 -12.50 3.67
CA PRO A 340 26.65 -11.32 3.25
C PRO A 340 26.18 -10.79 1.89
N GLY A 341 25.79 -9.51 1.85
CA GLY A 341 25.21 -8.86 0.68
C GLY A 341 23.71 -9.07 0.48
N GLY A 342 23.05 -9.85 1.33
CA GLY A 342 21.60 -9.99 1.36
C GLY A 342 20.90 -8.73 1.92
N ILE A 343 19.58 -8.62 1.68
CA ILE A 343 18.79 -7.45 2.09
C ILE A 343 18.74 -7.24 3.60
N LEU A 344 18.95 -8.29 4.40
CA LEU A 344 18.99 -8.28 5.87
C LEU A 344 20.41 -8.47 6.43
N ASP A 345 21.45 -8.33 5.60
CA ASP A 345 22.84 -8.43 6.07
C ASP A 345 23.13 -7.38 7.13
N GLY A 346 23.47 -7.80 8.35
CA GLY A 346 23.76 -6.92 9.49
C GLY A 346 22.56 -6.18 10.06
N ALA A 347 21.34 -6.47 9.60
CA ALA A 347 20.13 -5.79 10.03
C ALA A 347 19.77 -6.07 11.50
N GLN A 348 19.23 -5.07 12.19
CA GLN A 348 18.77 -5.15 13.58
C GLN A 348 17.24 -5.16 13.63
N PRO A 349 16.61 -6.16 14.29
CA PRO A 349 15.16 -6.27 14.38
C PRO A 349 14.57 -5.34 15.44
N LEU A 350 13.47 -4.68 15.11
CA LEU A 350 12.60 -3.93 16.01
C LEU A 350 11.21 -4.54 15.95
N ALA A 351 10.75 -5.13 17.06
CA ALA A 351 9.47 -5.81 17.13
C ALA A 351 8.30 -4.81 17.18
N CYS A 352 7.26 -5.07 16.39
CA CYS A 352 6.01 -4.32 16.35
C CYS A 352 4.81 -5.21 16.71
N SER A 353 3.62 -4.62 16.94
CA SER A 353 2.39 -5.39 17.17
C SER A 353 1.98 -6.24 15.95
N ASN A 354 2.19 -5.72 14.76
CA ASN A 354 1.81 -6.35 13.47
C ASN A 354 3.02 -6.73 12.60
N GLY A 355 4.20 -6.94 13.18
CA GLY A 355 5.36 -7.41 12.42
C GLY A 355 6.71 -7.01 12.99
N THR A 356 7.70 -6.85 12.09
CA THR A 356 9.07 -6.52 12.47
C THR A 356 9.66 -5.51 11.49
N ILE A 357 10.32 -4.47 11.99
CA ILE A 357 11.19 -3.60 11.19
C ILE A 357 12.62 -4.09 11.36
N TYR A 358 13.29 -4.33 10.25
CA TYR A 358 14.73 -4.55 10.21
C TYR A 358 15.44 -3.26 9.80
N THR A 359 16.29 -2.74 10.67
CA THR A 359 17.06 -1.53 10.39
C THR A 359 18.44 -1.87 9.88
N THR A 360 18.88 -1.24 8.81
CA THR A 360 20.20 -1.39 8.20
C THR A 360 20.94 -0.04 8.19
N PRO A 361 22.27 -0.01 8.11
CA PRO A 361 22.99 1.25 7.95
C PRO A 361 22.67 1.97 6.64
N LYS A 362 22.46 1.20 5.56
CA LYS A 362 22.09 1.69 4.23
C LYS A 362 21.11 0.74 3.56
N LEU A 363 20.33 1.23 2.62
CA LEU A 363 19.44 0.39 1.82
C LEU A 363 20.25 -0.39 0.78
N SER A 364 20.21 -1.72 0.86
CA SER A 364 20.96 -2.61 -0.05
C SER A 364 20.18 -2.96 -1.33
N LEU A 365 19.24 -2.11 -1.73
CA LEU A 365 18.47 -2.25 -2.97
C LEU A 365 19.11 -1.43 -4.07
N LYS A 366 19.50 -2.10 -5.18
CA LYS A 366 20.02 -1.40 -6.35
C LYS A 366 18.88 -0.89 -7.21
N PRO A 367 18.98 0.32 -7.79
CA PRO A 367 17.96 0.85 -8.70
C PRO A 367 17.56 -0.14 -9.81
N THR A 368 18.54 -0.80 -10.45
CA THR A 368 18.31 -1.78 -11.51
C THR A 368 17.58 -3.05 -11.07
N ASP A 369 17.73 -3.42 -9.81
CA ASP A 369 17.07 -4.60 -9.25
C ASP A 369 15.62 -4.29 -8.83
N THR A 370 15.28 -3.00 -8.65
CA THR A 370 14.00 -2.54 -8.10
C THR A 370 13.22 -1.65 -9.09
N TYR A 371 13.39 -0.35 -9.06
CA TYR A 371 12.53 0.61 -9.78
C TYR A 371 13.06 1.04 -11.16
N PHE A 372 14.37 0.93 -11.42
CA PHE A 372 14.97 1.30 -12.71
C PHE A 372 15.08 0.07 -13.61
N LYS A 373 13.97 -0.29 -14.26
CA LYS A 373 13.83 -1.55 -15.01
C LYS A 373 13.87 -1.33 -16.51
N ASP A 374 14.12 -2.43 -17.23
CA ASP A 374 13.96 -2.49 -18.68
C ASP A 374 12.51 -2.17 -19.07
N ILE A 375 12.34 -1.39 -20.13
CA ILE A 375 11.05 -1.03 -20.70
C ILE A 375 10.91 -1.77 -22.02
N PHE A 376 9.89 -2.63 -22.10
CA PHE A 376 9.56 -3.36 -23.33
C PHE A 376 8.35 -2.73 -23.99
N VAL A 377 8.51 -2.38 -25.27
CA VAL A 377 7.42 -1.93 -26.14
C VAL A 377 7.21 -3.00 -27.18
N GLU A 378 6.23 -3.88 -26.92
CA GLU A 378 5.93 -4.99 -27.82
C GLU A 378 5.23 -4.47 -29.08
N GLY A 379 5.76 -4.80 -30.25
CA GLY A 379 5.23 -4.35 -31.52
C GLY A 379 3.79 -4.83 -31.78
N GLU A 380 3.44 -6.02 -31.26
CA GLU A 380 2.08 -6.55 -31.34
C GLU A 380 1.09 -5.90 -30.37
N ASP A 381 1.56 -5.14 -29.41
CA ASP A 381 0.70 -4.33 -28.55
C ASP A 381 0.32 -3.03 -29.27
N THR A 382 -0.68 -3.13 -30.16
CA THR A 382 -1.13 -2.02 -31.00
C THR A 382 -1.69 -0.84 -30.22
N TYR A 383 -1.86 -0.98 -28.90
CA TYR A 383 -2.27 0.12 -28.05
C TYR A 383 -1.15 1.15 -27.87
N LEU A 384 0.10 0.72 -27.98
CA LEU A 384 1.27 1.60 -27.95
C LEU A 384 1.62 2.14 -29.33
N LEU A 385 1.12 1.55 -30.42
CA LEU A 385 1.23 2.08 -31.78
C LEU A 385 0.18 3.18 -31.98
N TYR A 386 0.54 4.42 -31.68
CA TYR A 386 -0.43 5.51 -31.68
C TYR A 386 -0.52 6.27 -33.01
N ASP A 387 0.49 6.13 -33.90
CA ASP A 387 0.50 6.79 -35.21
C ASP A 387 1.25 5.96 -36.25
N TYR A 388 0.73 5.96 -37.48
CA TYR A 388 1.38 5.34 -38.60
C TYR A 388 0.94 6.03 -39.91
N ASP A 389 1.85 6.12 -40.87
CA ASP A 389 1.59 6.75 -42.17
C ASP A 389 2.13 5.89 -43.32
N LYS A 390 1.40 5.87 -44.44
CA LYS A 390 1.73 5.17 -45.69
C LYS A 390 1.99 3.67 -45.56
N CYS A 391 1.44 3.06 -44.51
CA CYS A 391 1.46 1.62 -44.28
C CYS A 391 0.14 1.14 -43.68
N SER A 392 -0.04 -0.16 -43.74
CA SER A 392 -0.98 -0.89 -42.88
C SER A 392 -0.19 -1.88 -42.04
N TYR A 393 -0.81 -2.39 -41.01
CA TYR A 393 -0.18 -3.37 -40.16
C TYR A 393 -1.12 -4.53 -39.82
N ASN A 394 -0.53 -5.65 -39.44
CA ASN A 394 -1.26 -6.75 -38.83
C ASN A 394 -0.37 -7.51 -37.86
N ILE A 395 -0.99 -8.12 -36.83
CA ILE A 395 -0.32 -8.99 -35.90
C ILE A 395 -0.29 -10.40 -36.49
N ARG A 396 0.87 -11.03 -36.40
CA ARG A 396 1.10 -12.41 -36.85
C ARG A 396 1.70 -13.25 -35.74
N THR A 397 1.44 -14.52 -35.79
CA THR A 397 2.03 -15.53 -34.90
C THR A 397 3.17 -16.23 -35.63
N VAL A 398 4.24 -16.50 -34.91
CA VAL A 398 5.35 -17.35 -35.37
C VAL A 398 5.43 -18.60 -34.49
N THR A 399 5.83 -19.71 -35.07
CA THR A 399 6.09 -20.95 -34.33
C THR A 399 7.51 -20.97 -33.81
N GLY A 400 7.70 -21.35 -32.54
CA GLY A 400 9.00 -21.42 -31.88
C GLY A 400 9.30 -20.18 -31.01
N ASP A 401 10.40 -20.19 -30.26
CA ASP A 401 10.76 -19.18 -29.27
C ASP A 401 11.61 -18.03 -29.87
N SER A 402 11.40 -17.70 -31.14
CA SER A 402 12.21 -16.70 -31.85
C SER A 402 11.93 -15.27 -31.45
N VAL A 403 10.73 -14.98 -30.93
CA VAL A 403 10.27 -13.66 -30.51
C VAL A 403 9.39 -13.77 -29.26
N SER A 404 9.30 -12.67 -28.51
CA SER A 404 8.44 -12.57 -27.32
C SER A 404 6.98 -12.89 -27.70
N ASN A 405 6.26 -13.56 -26.77
CA ASN A 405 4.86 -13.95 -26.93
C ASN A 405 4.52 -14.75 -28.21
N ASN A 406 5.52 -15.21 -28.97
CA ASN A 406 5.36 -15.85 -30.29
C ASN A 406 4.55 -15.01 -31.28
N LYS A 407 4.63 -13.67 -31.18
CA LYS A 407 3.91 -12.72 -32.02
C LYS A 407 4.83 -11.63 -32.52
N TYR A 408 4.43 -11.00 -33.62
CA TYR A 408 5.12 -9.82 -34.15
C TYR A 408 4.15 -8.91 -34.91
N LEU A 409 4.49 -7.64 -34.97
CA LEU A 409 3.83 -6.65 -35.80
C LEU A 409 4.44 -6.71 -37.20
N ARG A 410 3.61 -7.00 -38.23
CA ARG A 410 4.00 -6.92 -39.61
C ARG A 410 3.55 -5.58 -40.20
N ILE A 411 4.48 -4.80 -40.73
CA ILE A 411 4.22 -3.57 -41.44
C ILE A 411 4.13 -3.91 -42.95
N ASN A 412 3.04 -3.46 -43.58
CA ASN A 412 2.83 -3.60 -45.02
C ASN A 412 2.81 -2.19 -45.64
N TYR A 413 3.76 -1.88 -46.49
CA TYR A 413 3.77 -0.60 -47.20
C TYR A 413 2.61 -0.50 -48.20
N VAL A 414 2.07 0.73 -48.37
CA VAL A 414 1.00 1.00 -49.34
C VAL A 414 1.59 1.15 -50.75
N ASN A 415 2.77 1.80 -50.85
CA ASN A 415 3.46 2.04 -52.09
C ASN A 415 4.99 1.91 -51.89
N ALA A 416 5.64 1.14 -52.77
CA ALA A 416 7.08 0.87 -52.71
C ALA A 416 7.98 2.11 -52.89
N THR A 417 7.44 3.22 -53.39
CA THR A 417 8.19 4.48 -53.64
C THR A 417 7.99 5.51 -52.51
N GLN A 418 7.18 5.19 -51.51
CA GLN A 418 6.91 6.10 -50.41
C GLN A 418 7.43 5.52 -49.08
N ASN A 419 8.14 6.34 -48.32
CA ASN A 419 8.60 5.96 -47.02
C ASN A 419 7.40 5.90 -46.06
N TRP A 420 7.25 4.77 -45.40
CA TRP A 420 6.27 4.59 -44.34
C TRP A 420 6.85 4.93 -42.95
N THR A 421 6.00 5.26 -42.03
CA THR A 421 6.37 5.49 -40.61
C THR A 421 5.45 4.73 -39.70
N VAL A 422 6.01 4.33 -38.54
CA VAL A 422 5.29 3.85 -37.35
C VAL A 422 5.85 4.52 -36.12
N ASN A 423 4.98 4.85 -35.19
CA ASN A 423 5.33 5.60 -33.99
C ASN A 423 4.75 4.91 -32.77
N PHE A 424 5.63 4.46 -31.86
CA PHE A 424 5.27 3.75 -30.65
C PHE A 424 5.44 4.64 -29.43
N GLN A 425 4.44 4.70 -28.57
CA GLN A 425 4.53 5.36 -27.30
C GLN A 425 5.46 4.58 -26.36
N VAL A 426 6.34 5.29 -25.68
CA VAL A 426 7.23 4.74 -24.66
C VAL A 426 6.82 5.31 -23.31
N ASN A 427 6.15 4.49 -22.50
CA ASN A 427 5.67 4.89 -21.19
C ASN A 427 6.69 4.58 -20.09
N ASN A 428 6.62 5.37 -19.02
CA ASN A 428 7.32 5.11 -17.76
C ASN A 428 8.84 5.15 -17.84
N THR A 429 9.36 5.96 -18.75
CA THR A 429 10.78 6.32 -18.71
C THR A 429 11.07 7.13 -17.45
N LEU A 430 12.16 6.80 -16.78
CA LEU A 430 12.72 7.59 -15.69
C LEU A 430 13.72 8.61 -16.26
N SER A 431 14.06 9.64 -15.49
CA SER A 431 15.11 10.60 -15.83
C SER A 431 16.50 9.98 -15.62
N GLY A 432 16.76 8.90 -16.34
CA GLY A 432 17.98 8.10 -16.32
C GLY A 432 18.49 7.80 -17.73
N SER A 433 19.62 7.11 -17.80
CA SER A 433 20.24 6.72 -19.07
C SER A 433 19.80 5.33 -19.51
N TYR A 434 19.48 5.20 -20.78
CA TYR A 434 19.01 3.95 -21.40
C TYR A 434 19.82 3.63 -22.65
N ASP A 435 20.11 2.36 -22.85
CA ASP A 435 20.44 1.81 -24.15
C ASP A 435 19.14 1.40 -24.84
N ILE A 436 18.88 1.96 -26.01
CA ILE A 436 17.60 1.79 -26.73
C ILE A 436 17.81 0.92 -27.94
N PHE A 437 17.03 -0.16 -28.03
CA PHE A 437 17.12 -1.16 -29.10
C PHE A 437 15.80 -1.30 -29.85
N VAL A 438 15.91 -1.74 -31.11
CA VAL A 438 14.79 -2.32 -31.85
C VAL A 438 15.10 -3.77 -32.18
N ILE A 439 14.09 -4.65 -32.05
CA ILE A 439 14.19 -6.05 -32.43
C ILE A 439 13.40 -6.26 -33.69
N LEU A 440 14.05 -6.74 -34.74
CA LEU A 440 13.46 -6.99 -36.06
C LEU A 440 13.46 -8.47 -36.38
N LEU A 441 12.30 -8.97 -36.86
CA LEU A 441 12.11 -10.35 -37.29
C LEU A 441 12.13 -10.42 -38.82
N PRO A 442 13.16 -10.97 -39.47
CA PRO A 442 13.21 -11.08 -40.92
C PRO A 442 12.32 -12.22 -41.43
N LYS A 443 11.88 -12.08 -42.66
CA LYS A 443 11.01 -13.06 -43.30
C LYS A 443 11.62 -14.45 -43.39
N SER A 444 12.93 -14.56 -43.57
CA SER A 444 13.69 -15.83 -43.59
C SER A 444 13.53 -16.68 -42.32
N VAL A 445 13.23 -16.06 -41.18
CA VAL A 445 13.02 -16.78 -39.91
C VAL A 445 11.60 -17.29 -39.77
N TYR A 446 10.59 -16.52 -40.13
CA TYR A 446 9.18 -16.91 -39.95
C TYR A 446 8.53 -17.57 -41.15
N ASP A 447 9.13 -17.47 -42.37
CA ASP A 447 8.67 -18.06 -43.60
C ASP A 447 9.87 -18.65 -44.38
N GLN A 448 10.34 -19.80 -43.89
CA GLN A 448 11.52 -20.48 -44.42
C GLN A 448 11.30 -21.04 -45.85
N GLU A 449 10.05 -21.28 -46.24
CA GLU A 449 9.71 -21.77 -47.57
C GLU A 449 9.82 -20.66 -48.61
N ASN A 450 9.52 -19.41 -48.22
CA ASN A 450 9.58 -18.24 -49.11
C ASN A 450 10.37 -17.10 -48.47
N PRO A 451 11.67 -17.28 -48.20
CA PRO A 451 12.48 -16.29 -47.51
C PRO A 451 12.65 -15.01 -48.36
N ASP A 452 12.74 -13.87 -47.68
CA ASP A 452 13.21 -12.62 -48.28
C ASP A 452 14.57 -12.28 -47.64
N LEU A 453 15.62 -12.33 -48.48
CA LEU A 453 17.00 -12.10 -48.05
C LEU A 453 17.43 -10.64 -48.20
N ARG A 454 16.50 -9.74 -48.56
CA ARG A 454 16.81 -8.31 -48.64
C ARG A 454 16.81 -7.70 -47.26
N PRO A 455 17.87 -6.96 -46.86
CA PRO A 455 17.88 -6.23 -45.62
C PRO A 455 16.85 -5.09 -45.64
N CYS A 456 16.23 -4.82 -44.49
CA CYS A 456 15.40 -3.65 -44.30
C CYS A 456 16.27 -2.47 -43.91
N LYS A 457 16.13 -1.35 -44.66
CA LYS A 457 16.77 -0.07 -44.30
C LYS A 457 15.75 0.85 -43.67
N PHE A 458 16.12 1.46 -42.55
CA PHE A 458 15.22 2.35 -41.83
C PHE A 458 15.98 3.44 -41.05
N LYS A 459 15.25 4.48 -40.68
CA LYS A 459 15.66 5.58 -39.82
C LYS A 459 14.90 5.47 -38.48
N ALA A 460 15.49 6.02 -37.42
CA ALA A 460 14.84 6.09 -36.13
C ALA A 460 15.03 7.45 -35.47
N SER A 461 14.02 7.90 -34.73
CA SER A 461 14.12 9.06 -33.85
C SER A 461 13.32 8.86 -32.58
N LEU A 462 13.72 9.55 -31.51
CA LEU A 462 13.04 9.58 -30.22
C LEU A 462 12.41 10.95 -30.03
N SER A 463 11.14 10.98 -29.64
CA SER A 463 10.48 12.19 -29.15
C SER A 463 10.36 12.13 -27.64
N TYR A 464 10.57 13.25 -26.98
CA TYR A 464 10.52 13.38 -25.51
C TYR A 464 10.24 14.84 -25.12
N LEU A 465 9.98 15.08 -23.84
CA LEU A 465 9.93 16.44 -23.28
C LEU A 465 11.25 16.78 -22.58
N ASP A 466 11.71 18.03 -22.76
CA ASP A 466 12.79 18.57 -21.98
C ASP A 466 12.33 18.91 -20.54
N GLU A 467 13.24 19.38 -19.69
CA GLU A 467 12.97 19.74 -18.29
C GLU A 467 11.88 20.82 -18.15
N LYS A 468 11.66 21.63 -19.18
CA LYS A 468 10.64 22.70 -19.23
C LYS A 468 9.31 22.22 -19.84
N GLY A 469 9.19 20.94 -20.20
CA GLY A 469 8.03 20.39 -20.85
C GLY A 469 7.90 20.74 -22.33
N LYS A 470 8.98 21.20 -22.97
CA LYS A 470 9.01 21.47 -24.39
C LYS A 470 9.35 20.20 -25.16
N ALA A 471 8.58 19.93 -26.23
CA ALA A 471 8.85 18.80 -27.10
C ALA A 471 10.22 18.91 -27.77
N ALA A 472 10.97 17.82 -27.72
CA ALA A 472 12.30 17.66 -28.32
C ALA A 472 12.36 16.35 -29.09
N GLU A 473 13.26 16.27 -30.06
CA GLU A 473 13.51 15.08 -30.85
C GLU A 473 15.00 14.75 -30.88
N TYR A 474 15.33 13.48 -30.70
CA TYR A 474 16.68 12.95 -30.84
C TYR A 474 16.76 12.05 -32.07
N THR A 475 17.60 12.39 -33.02
CA THR A 475 17.89 11.58 -34.20
C THR A 475 18.84 10.44 -33.82
N CYS A 476 18.39 9.20 -33.92
CA CYS A 476 19.22 8.04 -33.68
C CYS A 476 20.30 7.91 -34.77
N LEU A 477 21.52 7.61 -34.36
CA LEU A 477 22.65 7.47 -35.28
C LEU A 477 23.30 6.08 -35.13
N ASN A 478 23.63 5.46 -36.26
CA ASN A 478 24.38 4.21 -36.28
C ASN A 478 25.87 4.46 -35.93
N LYS A 479 26.67 3.39 -35.89
CA LYS A 479 28.11 3.47 -35.57
C LYS A 479 28.92 4.36 -36.49
N GLU A 480 28.39 4.66 -37.70
CA GLU A 480 29.02 5.56 -38.68
C GLU A 480 28.55 7.01 -38.54
N GLY A 481 27.72 7.32 -37.56
CA GLY A 481 27.15 8.65 -37.37
C GLY A 481 26.03 9.01 -38.37
N LYS A 482 25.38 8.03 -38.99
CA LYS A 482 24.28 8.23 -39.96
C LYS A 482 22.96 7.77 -39.35
N ASN A 483 21.89 8.50 -39.64
CA ASN A 483 20.52 8.04 -39.36
C ASN A 483 20.05 7.08 -40.48
N GLU A 484 20.70 5.95 -40.56
CA GLU A 484 20.31 4.82 -41.39
C GLU A 484 20.77 3.53 -40.73
N PHE A 485 19.84 2.65 -40.46
CA PHE A 485 20.06 1.32 -39.91
C PHE A 485 19.71 0.26 -40.94
N VAL A 486 20.38 -0.88 -40.89
CA VAL A 486 20.19 -1.98 -41.83
C VAL A 486 20.03 -3.26 -41.02
N SER A 487 18.91 -3.97 -41.24
CA SER A 487 18.63 -5.24 -40.56
C SER A 487 19.42 -6.40 -41.17
N ASP A 488 19.73 -7.40 -40.34
CA ASP A 488 20.23 -8.71 -40.83
C ASP A 488 19.03 -9.53 -41.40
N PRO A 489 19.05 -9.91 -42.66
CA PRO A 489 17.92 -10.65 -43.24
C PRO A 489 17.92 -12.14 -42.88
N LEU A 490 18.94 -12.66 -42.14
CA LEU A 490 19.11 -14.10 -41.89
C LEU A 490 18.75 -14.49 -40.45
N ARG A 491 18.64 -13.53 -39.54
CA ARG A 491 18.37 -13.81 -38.12
C ARG A 491 17.53 -12.72 -37.48
N VAL A 492 16.92 -13.02 -36.33
CA VAL A 492 16.35 -11.99 -35.47
C VAL A 492 17.46 -11.01 -35.09
N ASP A 493 17.26 -9.75 -35.42
CA ASP A 493 18.29 -8.73 -35.28
C ASP A 493 17.93 -7.71 -34.20
N THR A 494 18.84 -7.53 -33.24
CA THR A 494 18.73 -6.55 -32.15
C THR A 494 19.66 -5.38 -32.48
N ILE A 495 19.08 -4.28 -32.91
CA ILE A 495 19.84 -3.11 -33.36
C ILE A 495 19.82 -2.03 -32.29
N LEU A 496 20.99 -1.59 -31.86
CA LEU A 496 21.16 -0.45 -30.94
C LEU A 496 20.86 0.85 -31.70
N LEU A 497 19.82 1.57 -31.26
CA LEU A 497 19.38 2.86 -31.83
C LEU A 497 20.02 4.05 -31.14
N ALA A 498 20.13 3.98 -29.81
CA ALA A 498 20.80 5.01 -28.99
C ALA A 498 21.50 4.35 -27.81
N LYS A 499 22.72 4.79 -27.52
CA LYS A 499 23.51 4.34 -26.39
C LYS A 499 23.56 5.45 -25.33
N ASP A 500 23.39 5.07 -24.07
CA ASP A 500 23.45 5.97 -22.92
C ASP A 500 22.56 7.23 -23.07
N PHE A 501 21.42 7.09 -23.76
CA PHE A 501 20.49 8.21 -23.95
C PHE A 501 19.81 8.55 -22.63
N LYS A 502 20.03 9.76 -22.13
CA LYS A 502 19.44 10.24 -20.88
C LYS A 502 18.17 11.02 -21.17
N PHE A 503 17.04 10.53 -20.68
CA PHE A 503 15.80 11.33 -20.66
C PHE A 503 15.95 12.46 -19.65
N PRO A 504 15.76 13.73 -20.04
CA PRO A 504 15.94 14.89 -19.14
C PRO A 504 14.81 14.99 -18.10
N ALA A 505 13.61 14.51 -18.45
CA ALA A 505 12.48 14.41 -17.55
C ALA A 505 11.87 13.00 -17.62
N CYS A 506 11.24 12.56 -16.53
CA CYS A 506 10.55 11.27 -16.49
C CYS A 506 9.06 11.43 -16.87
N ASN A 507 8.49 10.37 -17.46
CA ASN A 507 7.05 10.28 -17.71
C ASN A 507 6.38 9.17 -16.89
N TYR A 508 7.02 8.73 -15.81
CA TYR A 508 6.53 7.65 -14.97
C TYR A 508 5.15 7.97 -14.36
N GLY A 509 4.20 7.07 -14.60
CA GLY A 509 2.81 7.26 -14.15
C GLY A 509 2.04 8.35 -14.90
N GLN A 510 2.60 8.87 -16.01
CA GLN A 510 1.97 9.86 -16.87
C GLN A 510 1.60 9.24 -18.22
N SER A 511 0.41 9.53 -18.74
CA SER A 511 0.06 9.20 -20.12
C SER A 511 0.45 10.37 -21.01
N ASN A 512 1.61 10.28 -21.64
CA ASN A 512 2.13 11.38 -22.46
C ASN A 512 2.63 10.86 -23.82
N MET A 513 1.91 11.19 -24.88
CA MET A 513 2.24 10.78 -26.26
C MET A 513 3.53 11.46 -26.82
N ASN A 514 4.09 12.44 -26.12
CA ASN A 514 5.34 13.06 -26.52
C ASN A 514 6.58 12.17 -26.27
N TYR A 515 6.43 11.08 -25.50
CA TYR A 515 7.50 10.10 -25.32
C TYR A 515 7.25 8.94 -26.27
N SER A 516 8.03 8.89 -27.35
CA SER A 516 7.81 7.90 -28.40
C SER A 516 9.07 7.58 -29.18
N ILE A 517 9.04 6.42 -29.86
CA ILE A 517 10.04 6.00 -30.81
C ILE A 517 9.38 5.91 -32.21
N LYS A 518 9.96 6.61 -33.16
CA LYS A 518 9.51 6.60 -34.55
C LYS A 518 10.48 5.77 -35.39
N ILE A 519 9.94 4.84 -36.15
CA ILE A 519 10.66 4.05 -37.14
C ILE A 519 10.13 4.45 -38.53
N GLN A 520 11.02 4.74 -39.46
CA GLN A 520 10.70 5.17 -40.82
C GLN A 520 11.52 4.35 -41.82
N SER A 521 10.92 3.81 -42.86
CA SER A 521 11.65 3.18 -43.98
C SER A 521 12.55 4.19 -44.67
N SER A 522 13.73 3.75 -45.10
CA SER A 522 14.66 4.56 -45.92
C SER A 522 14.46 4.35 -47.42
#